data_9788aefbcf85ee22b5d9a5ee4e15d048
#
_entry.id   9788aefbcf85ee22b5d9a5ee4e15d048
#
_cell.length_a   1.000
_cell.length_b   1.000
_cell.length_c   1.000
_cell.angle_alpha   90.00
_cell.angle_beta   90.00
_cell.angle_gamma   90.00
#
_symmetry.space_group_name_H-M   'P 1'
#
loop_
_entity.id
_entity.type
_entity.pdbx_description
1 polymer ?
#
loop_
_entity_poly.entity_id
_entity_poly.type
_entity_poly.pdbx_seq_one_letter_code
_entity_poly.pdbx_strand_id
1 'polypeptide(L)'
;ISPSSNLSTLRPKNTMTIPRKTKIIATIGPACDNEESLKQMITAGMDVARLNLSFGTGKDQSDRVERIRAAARAVNQQVAIMADTRGIEIRTGSLKEDFIELCSGESFNLYSDERVGDKNGISTTYSTLHQEVETGVPILLDDGAMELEVVEISDSTIFCRVVHGGILRANKGVNLPDTQLSMSAV
;
A
#
# COMPACT_ATOMS: atom_id res chain seq x y z
N ILE A 1 48.25 -47.27 28.08
CA ILE A 1 47.58 -46.36 29.04
C ILE A 1 47.32 -45.09 28.24
N SER A 2 46.13 -44.96 27.69
CA SER A 2 45.68 -43.73 26.97
C SER A 2 44.82 -42.91 27.93
N PRO A 3 45.00 -41.59 28.00
CA PRO A 3 44.05 -40.74 28.72
C PRO A 3 42.92 -40.32 27.81
N SER A 4 41.73 -40.69 28.19
CA SER A 4 40.46 -40.21 27.65
C SER A 4 40.29 -38.70 27.89
N SER A 5 40.29 -37.91 26.83
CA SER A 5 39.94 -36.50 26.87
C SER A 5 38.43 -36.36 26.94
N ASN A 6 37.93 -36.03 28.10
CA ASN A 6 36.57 -35.52 28.28
C ASN A 6 36.42 -34.15 27.60
N LEU A 7 35.82 -34.12 26.44
CA LEU A 7 35.28 -32.91 25.87
C LEU A 7 33.99 -32.55 26.65
N SER A 8 34.16 -31.69 27.64
CA SER A 8 33.03 -31.05 28.32
C SER A 8 32.20 -30.29 27.32
N THR A 9 30.98 -30.75 27.15
CA THR A 9 29.91 -30.03 26.42
C THR A 9 29.74 -28.64 27.00
N LEU A 10 30.26 -27.64 26.33
CA LEU A 10 29.96 -26.25 26.57
C LEU A 10 28.48 -26.05 26.22
N ARG A 11 27.63 -26.04 27.25
CA ARG A 11 26.28 -25.53 27.10
C ARG A 11 26.37 -24.10 26.58
N PRO A 12 25.61 -23.72 25.49
CA PRO A 12 25.59 -22.36 25.09
C PRO A 12 25.12 -21.50 26.27
N LYS A 13 25.90 -20.50 26.63
CA LYS A 13 25.52 -19.49 27.62
C LYS A 13 24.22 -18.90 27.18
N ASN A 14 23.19 -19.07 28.01
CA ASN A 14 21.90 -18.45 27.84
C ASN A 14 22.11 -16.94 27.98
N THR A 15 22.48 -16.27 26.89
CA THR A 15 22.52 -14.82 26.81
C THR A 15 21.08 -14.37 26.93
N MET A 16 20.70 -13.85 28.09
CA MET A 16 19.43 -13.15 28.26
C MET A 16 19.44 -11.99 27.28
N THR A 17 18.87 -12.24 26.10
CA THR A 17 18.61 -11.16 25.14
C THR A 17 17.53 -10.29 25.74
N ILE A 18 17.88 -9.05 26.09
CA ILE A 18 16.91 -8.06 26.51
C ILE A 18 15.90 -7.92 25.35
N PRO A 19 14.60 -8.21 25.58
CA PRO A 19 13.65 -8.14 24.51
C PRO A 19 13.59 -6.71 23.96
N ARG A 20 13.77 -6.57 22.65
CA ARG A 20 13.70 -5.28 21.99
C ARG A 20 12.30 -4.70 22.15
N LYS A 21 12.22 -3.44 22.57
CA LYS A 21 10.95 -2.71 22.69
C LYS A 21 10.42 -2.33 21.32
N THR A 22 11.30 -1.87 20.42
CA THR A 22 10.94 -1.53 19.03
C THR A 22 10.76 -2.80 18.22
N LYS A 23 9.63 -2.92 17.52
CA LYS A 23 9.31 -4.03 16.63
C LYS A 23 9.61 -3.66 15.18
N ILE A 24 10.16 -4.62 14.44
CA ILE A 24 10.46 -4.47 13.01
C ILE A 24 9.35 -5.12 12.22
N ILE A 25 8.63 -4.30 11.44
CA ILE A 25 7.62 -4.75 10.48
C ILE A 25 8.26 -4.69 9.10
N ALA A 26 8.30 -5.81 8.39
CA ALA A 26 8.79 -5.86 7.01
C ALA A 26 7.70 -6.33 6.06
N THR A 27 7.53 -5.59 4.95
CA THR A 27 6.60 -6.00 3.89
C THR A 27 7.22 -7.10 3.06
N ILE A 28 6.52 -8.22 2.93
CA ILE A 28 6.95 -9.37 2.13
C ILE A 28 6.39 -9.23 0.72
N GLY A 29 7.29 -9.15 -0.25
CA GLY A 29 6.99 -9.05 -1.66
C GLY A 29 7.89 -9.96 -2.50
N PRO A 30 7.76 -9.96 -3.84
CA PRO A 30 8.48 -10.88 -4.74
C PRO A 30 10.00 -10.93 -4.55
N ALA A 31 10.60 -9.82 -4.12
CA ALA A 31 12.05 -9.73 -3.90
C ALA A 31 12.55 -10.54 -2.69
N CYS A 32 11.69 -10.82 -1.71
CA CYS A 32 12.09 -11.48 -0.45
C CYS A 32 11.18 -12.66 -0.05
N ASP A 33 10.30 -13.08 -0.91
CA ASP A 33 9.25 -14.08 -0.69
C ASP A 33 9.76 -15.53 -0.88
N ASN A 34 11.06 -15.76 -0.78
CA ASN A 34 11.66 -17.11 -0.81
C ASN A 34 12.12 -17.52 0.60
N GLU A 35 12.22 -18.84 0.81
CA GLU A 35 12.50 -19.41 2.12
C GLU A 35 13.80 -18.91 2.75
N GLU A 36 14.86 -18.80 1.94
CA GLU A 36 16.16 -18.35 2.43
C GLU A 36 16.17 -16.91 2.88
N SER A 37 15.61 -16.01 2.07
CA SER A 37 15.45 -14.59 2.44
C SER A 37 14.58 -14.41 3.67
N LEU A 38 13.50 -15.17 3.79
CA LEU A 38 12.62 -15.13 4.96
C LEU A 38 13.35 -15.57 6.24
N LYS A 39 14.13 -16.65 6.18
CA LYS A 39 14.97 -17.09 7.32
C LYS A 39 15.97 -16.02 7.73
N GLN A 40 16.64 -15.40 6.77
CA GLN A 40 17.61 -14.32 7.03
C GLN A 40 16.94 -13.12 7.68
N MET A 41 15.79 -12.66 7.15
CA MET A 41 15.03 -11.53 7.70
C MET A 41 14.57 -11.82 9.15
N ILE A 42 14.06 -13.02 9.40
CA ILE A 42 13.61 -13.43 10.73
C ILE A 42 14.81 -13.45 11.70
N THR A 43 15.92 -14.05 11.28
CA THR A 43 17.16 -14.12 12.10
C THR A 43 17.74 -12.73 12.35
N ALA A 44 17.65 -11.82 11.36
CA ALA A 44 18.06 -10.43 11.50
C ALA A 44 17.14 -9.61 12.43
N GLY A 45 15.95 -10.17 12.76
CA GLY A 45 15.07 -9.60 13.78
C GLY A 45 13.76 -9.05 13.27
N MET A 46 13.23 -9.53 12.16
CA MET A 46 11.86 -9.23 11.76
C MET A 46 10.88 -9.81 12.79
N ASP A 47 10.05 -8.96 13.36
CA ASP A 47 9.01 -9.34 14.32
C ASP A 47 7.66 -9.59 13.64
N VAL A 48 7.36 -8.83 12.56
CA VAL A 48 6.09 -8.87 11.85
C VAL A 48 6.33 -8.91 10.34
N ALA A 49 5.74 -9.88 9.67
CA ALA A 49 5.65 -9.96 8.22
C ALA A 49 4.34 -9.31 7.75
N ARG A 50 4.42 -8.14 7.09
CA ARG A 50 3.27 -7.46 6.51
C ARG A 50 3.01 -7.98 5.10
N LEU A 51 1.79 -8.42 4.85
CA LEU A 51 1.28 -8.85 3.55
C LEU A 51 0.32 -7.78 3.01
N ASN A 52 0.69 -7.12 1.93
CA ASN A 52 -0.20 -6.20 1.24
C ASN A 52 -1.18 -6.99 0.36
N LEU A 53 -2.44 -7.05 0.77
CA LEU A 53 -3.50 -7.80 0.08
C LEU A 53 -4.05 -7.08 -1.16
N SER A 54 -3.54 -5.89 -1.47
CA SER A 54 -3.87 -5.19 -2.72
C SER A 54 -3.25 -5.86 -3.96
N PHE A 55 -2.27 -6.75 -3.77
CA PHE A 55 -1.55 -7.41 -4.85
C PHE A 55 -1.66 -8.94 -4.75
N GLY A 56 -1.75 -9.58 -5.92
CA GLY A 56 -1.83 -11.02 -6.04
C GLY A 56 -3.25 -11.57 -5.73
N THR A 57 -3.37 -12.88 -5.80
CA THR A 57 -4.61 -13.61 -5.52
C THR A 57 -4.64 -14.12 -4.07
N GLY A 58 -5.81 -14.54 -3.59
CA GLY A 58 -5.94 -15.19 -2.28
C GLY A 58 -5.02 -16.41 -2.15
N LYS A 59 -4.82 -17.16 -3.25
CA LYS A 59 -3.89 -18.30 -3.28
C LYS A 59 -2.44 -17.85 -3.09
N ASP A 60 -1.99 -16.80 -3.78
CA ASP A 60 -0.64 -16.27 -3.63
C ASP A 60 -0.36 -15.84 -2.20
N GLN A 61 -1.34 -15.21 -1.56
CA GLN A 61 -1.22 -14.79 -0.16
C GLN A 61 -1.18 -15.98 0.81
N SER A 62 -1.99 -17.01 0.58
CA SER A 62 -1.97 -18.25 1.36
C SER A 62 -0.62 -18.95 1.26
N ASP A 63 -0.11 -19.14 0.04
CA ASP A 63 1.20 -19.75 -0.20
C ASP A 63 2.33 -18.96 0.48
N ARG A 64 2.22 -17.63 0.52
CA ARG A 64 3.17 -16.73 1.19
C ARG A 64 3.13 -16.89 2.71
N VAL A 65 1.93 -16.98 3.30
CA VAL A 65 1.75 -17.28 4.72
C VAL A 65 2.41 -18.60 5.09
N GLU A 66 2.22 -19.64 4.29
CA GLU A 66 2.82 -20.95 4.53
C GLU A 66 4.35 -20.90 4.51
N ARG A 67 4.96 -20.19 3.52
CA ARG A 67 6.41 -19.98 3.46
C ARG A 67 6.95 -19.24 4.67
N ILE A 68 6.29 -18.17 5.12
CA ILE A 68 6.68 -17.42 6.32
C ILE A 68 6.63 -18.33 7.54
N ARG A 69 5.56 -19.11 7.71
CA ARG A 69 5.43 -20.04 8.84
C ARG A 69 6.49 -21.14 8.81
N ALA A 70 6.81 -21.67 7.61
CA ALA A 70 7.86 -22.65 7.44
C ALA A 70 9.25 -22.09 7.81
N ALA A 71 9.59 -20.90 7.31
CA ALA A 71 10.83 -20.21 7.63
C ALA A 71 10.97 -19.92 9.14
N ALA A 72 9.91 -19.44 9.78
CA ALA A 72 9.87 -19.17 11.22
C ALA A 72 10.12 -20.44 12.05
N ARG A 73 9.47 -21.56 11.69
CA ARG A 73 9.74 -22.86 12.33
C ARG A 73 11.19 -23.32 12.15
N ALA A 74 11.73 -23.17 10.94
CA ALA A 74 13.09 -23.62 10.63
C ALA A 74 14.16 -22.90 11.46
N VAL A 75 13.94 -21.62 11.83
CA VAL A 75 14.86 -20.84 12.68
C VAL A 75 14.40 -20.80 14.15
N ASN A 76 13.37 -21.55 14.52
CA ASN A 76 12.80 -21.62 15.86
C ASN A 76 12.47 -20.23 16.46
N GLN A 77 11.86 -19.36 15.66
CA GLN A 77 11.41 -18.03 16.07
C GLN A 77 9.93 -17.83 15.74
N GLN A 78 9.30 -16.91 16.49
CA GLN A 78 7.91 -16.52 16.25
C GLN A 78 7.89 -15.21 15.44
N VAL A 79 7.07 -15.17 14.39
CA VAL A 79 6.81 -13.98 13.57
C VAL A 79 5.31 -13.79 13.47
N ALA A 80 4.84 -12.60 13.77
CA ALA A 80 3.46 -12.23 13.53
C ALA A 80 3.24 -12.00 12.03
N ILE A 81 2.03 -12.27 11.56
CA ILE A 81 1.61 -11.95 10.18
C ILE A 81 0.57 -10.85 10.27
N MET A 82 0.83 -9.75 9.58
CA MET A 82 -0.08 -8.61 9.43
C MET A 82 -0.67 -8.65 8.03
N ALA A 83 -1.98 -8.86 7.94
CA ALA A 83 -2.72 -8.69 6.71
C ALA A 83 -3.13 -7.22 6.57
N ASP A 84 -2.55 -6.55 5.58
CA ASP A 84 -2.92 -5.19 5.22
C ASP A 84 -3.98 -5.26 4.12
N THR A 85 -5.23 -5.13 4.54
CA THR A 85 -6.38 -5.23 3.65
C THR A 85 -6.52 -3.97 2.82
N ARG A 86 -6.97 -4.13 1.58
CA ARG A 86 -7.38 -3.01 0.78
C ARG A 86 -8.54 -2.30 1.49
N GLY A 87 -8.37 -1.01 1.76
CA GLY A 87 -9.48 -0.14 2.12
C GLY A 87 -10.35 0.19 0.91
N ILE A 88 -11.42 0.94 1.15
CA ILE A 88 -12.15 1.60 0.07
C ILE A 88 -11.22 2.69 -0.47
N GLU A 89 -10.77 2.53 -1.70
CA GLU A 89 -9.90 3.48 -2.36
C GLU A 89 -10.58 4.01 -3.61
N ILE A 90 -10.68 5.32 -3.70
CA ILE A 90 -10.99 5.99 -4.95
C ILE A 90 -9.67 6.19 -5.69
N ARG A 91 -9.63 5.81 -6.94
CA ARG A 91 -8.45 5.98 -7.80
C ARG A 91 -8.81 6.67 -9.09
N THR A 92 -7.83 7.32 -9.71
CA THR A 92 -7.95 7.78 -11.08
C THR A 92 -7.98 6.59 -12.05
N GLY A 93 -8.64 6.76 -13.17
CA GLY A 93 -8.72 5.77 -14.23
C GLY A 93 -7.45 5.68 -15.08
N SER A 94 -7.61 5.17 -16.31
CA SER A 94 -6.54 5.06 -17.29
C SER A 94 -6.30 6.39 -18.02
N LEU A 95 -5.09 6.54 -18.57
CA LEU A 95 -4.69 7.66 -19.43
C LEU A 95 -4.36 7.18 -20.84
N LYS A 96 -4.49 8.05 -21.84
CA LYS A 96 -3.99 7.78 -23.21
C LYS A 96 -2.47 7.76 -23.27
N GLU A 97 -1.84 8.59 -22.45
CA GLU A 97 -0.39 8.77 -22.35
C GLU A 97 0.13 8.15 -21.05
N ASP A 98 1.42 7.91 -20.94
CA ASP A 98 2.03 7.38 -19.73
C ASP A 98 1.85 8.29 -18.52
N PHE A 99 1.76 9.59 -18.77
CA PHE A 99 1.50 10.63 -17.77
C PHE A 99 0.96 11.90 -18.45
N ILE A 100 0.37 12.77 -17.64
CA ILE A 100 0.04 14.14 -18.00
C ILE A 100 0.62 15.10 -16.98
N GLU A 101 0.95 16.31 -17.38
CA GLU A 101 1.37 17.38 -16.49
C GLU A 101 0.17 18.27 -16.16
N LEU A 102 -0.09 18.45 -14.87
CA LEU A 102 -1.09 19.39 -14.37
C LEU A 102 -0.38 20.69 -13.95
N CYS A 103 -0.80 21.82 -14.52
CA CYS A 103 -0.22 23.12 -14.16
C CYS A 103 -1.17 23.88 -13.23
N SER A 104 -0.62 24.49 -12.17
CA SER A 104 -1.41 25.28 -11.21
C SER A 104 -2.17 26.40 -11.91
N GLY A 105 -3.44 26.58 -11.58
CA GLY A 105 -4.36 27.55 -12.16
C GLY A 105 -5.12 27.05 -13.39
N GLU A 106 -4.74 25.95 -13.99
CA GLU A 106 -5.48 25.35 -15.11
C GLU A 106 -6.72 24.60 -14.66
N SER A 107 -7.63 24.37 -15.61
CA SER A 107 -8.82 23.55 -15.39
C SER A 107 -8.51 22.09 -15.66
N PHE A 108 -9.01 21.20 -14.81
CA PHE A 108 -8.90 19.75 -14.97
C PHE A 108 -10.18 19.06 -14.48
N ASN A 109 -10.70 18.08 -15.22
CA ASN A 109 -11.99 17.48 -14.93
C ASN A 109 -11.82 16.07 -14.33
N LEU A 110 -12.65 15.74 -13.34
CA LEU A 110 -12.84 14.39 -12.88
C LEU A 110 -14.18 13.86 -13.37
N TYR A 111 -14.15 12.68 -13.96
CA TYR A 111 -15.34 12.05 -14.52
C TYR A 111 -15.78 10.88 -13.66
N SER A 112 -17.06 10.82 -13.34
CA SER A 112 -17.65 9.69 -12.63
C SER A 112 -18.06 8.54 -13.55
N ASP A 113 -18.09 8.77 -14.86
CA ASP A 113 -18.25 7.76 -15.89
C ASP A 113 -16.89 7.24 -16.38
N GLU A 114 -16.86 5.99 -16.84
CA GLU A 114 -15.62 5.37 -17.31
C GLU A 114 -15.22 5.93 -18.68
N ARG A 115 -14.06 6.55 -18.75
CA ARG A 115 -13.41 6.99 -19.98
C ARG A 115 -11.90 7.06 -19.84
N VAL A 116 -11.20 6.93 -20.96
CA VAL A 116 -9.74 7.11 -20.98
C VAL A 116 -9.43 8.61 -20.88
N GLY A 117 -8.66 8.97 -19.85
CA GLY A 117 -8.28 10.35 -19.57
C GLY A 117 -7.24 10.94 -20.53
N ASP A 118 -7.17 12.25 -20.55
CA ASP A 118 -6.19 13.04 -21.28
C ASP A 118 -5.89 14.35 -20.52
N LYS A 119 -5.24 15.32 -21.17
CA LYS A 119 -4.90 16.62 -20.55
C LYS A 119 -6.10 17.43 -20.03
N ASN A 120 -7.32 17.10 -20.41
CA ASN A 120 -8.53 17.82 -20.00
C ASN A 120 -9.21 17.18 -18.78
N GLY A 121 -8.94 15.91 -18.50
CA GLY A 121 -9.54 15.22 -17.36
C GLY A 121 -9.32 13.71 -17.37
N ILE A 122 -9.71 13.08 -16.25
CA ILE A 122 -9.58 11.64 -16.04
C ILE A 122 -10.80 11.11 -15.30
N SER A 123 -11.17 9.84 -15.55
CA SER A 123 -12.22 9.17 -14.78
C SER A 123 -11.73 8.81 -13.37
N THR A 124 -12.68 8.57 -12.48
CA THR A 124 -12.43 8.01 -11.16
C THR A 124 -13.09 6.63 -11.04
N THR A 125 -12.58 5.78 -10.16
CA THR A 125 -13.16 4.45 -9.90
C THR A 125 -14.47 4.52 -9.12
N TYR A 126 -14.88 5.70 -8.66
CA TYR A 126 -16.10 5.90 -7.89
C TYR A 126 -17.15 6.65 -8.73
N SER A 127 -18.09 5.90 -9.28
CA SER A 127 -19.08 6.39 -10.26
C SER A 127 -20.09 7.39 -9.71
N THR A 128 -20.23 7.52 -8.40
CA THR A 128 -21.13 8.47 -7.74
C THR A 128 -20.41 9.64 -7.07
N LEU A 129 -19.11 9.81 -7.30
CA LEU A 129 -18.29 10.85 -6.67
C LEU A 129 -18.90 12.26 -6.86
N HIS A 130 -19.43 12.55 -8.07
CA HIS A 130 -20.09 13.83 -8.38
C HIS A 130 -21.32 14.15 -7.52
N GLN A 131 -21.91 13.14 -6.85
CA GLN A 131 -23.07 13.31 -5.97
C GLN A 131 -22.69 13.59 -4.51
N GLU A 132 -21.42 13.40 -4.16
CA GLU A 132 -20.93 13.45 -2.79
C GLU A 132 -19.94 14.59 -2.54
N VAL A 133 -19.42 15.23 -3.58
CA VAL A 133 -18.55 16.40 -3.46
C VAL A 133 -19.36 17.70 -3.57
N GLU A 134 -18.83 18.75 -2.98
CA GLU A 134 -19.39 20.09 -3.05
C GLU A 134 -18.38 21.07 -3.68
N THR A 135 -18.90 22.20 -4.19
CA THR A 135 -18.03 23.27 -4.71
C THR A 135 -17.15 23.83 -3.61
N GLY A 136 -15.87 24.06 -3.90
CA GLY A 136 -14.87 24.60 -2.99
C GLY A 136 -14.13 23.57 -2.16
N VAL A 137 -14.52 22.28 -2.22
CA VAL A 137 -13.78 21.24 -1.49
C VAL A 137 -12.49 20.84 -2.20
N PRO A 138 -11.41 20.52 -1.47
CA PRO A 138 -10.17 20.02 -2.04
C PRO A 138 -10.27 18.53 -2.41
N ILE A 139 -9.66 18.17 -3.54
CA ILE A 139 -9.44 16.80 -3.96
C ILE A 139 -7.95 16.60 -4.12
N LEU A 140 -7.40 15.66 -3.36
CA LEU A 140 -5.97 15.33 -3.38
C LEU A 140 -5.72 14.13 -4.29
N LEU A 141 -4.72 14.23 -5.15
CA LEU A 141 -4.28 13.16 -6.05
C LEU A 141 -2.88 12.70 -5.68
N ASP A 142 -2.62 11.39 -5.89
CA ASP A 142 -1.32 10.74 -5.64
C ASP A 142 -0.77 11.04 -4.23
N ASP A 143 -1.54 10.64 -3.21
CA ASP A 143 -1.21 10.81 -1.78
C ASP A 143 -0.96 12.28 -1.36
N GLY A 144 -1.63 13.22 -2.06
CA GLY A 144 -1.50 14.66 -1.79
C GLY A 144 -0.35 15.35 -2.54
N ALA A 145 0.28 14.67 -3.49
CA ALA A 145 1.31 15.28 -4.35
C ALA A 145 0.72 16.36 -5.27
N MET A 146 -0.58 16.26 -5.59
CA MET A 146 -1.30 17.25 -6.38
C MET A 146 -2.64 17.57 -5.69
N GLU A 147 -3.11 18.80 -5.86
CA GLU A 147 -4.36 19.28 -5.28
C GLU A 147 -5.24 19.96 -6.33
N LEU A 148 -6.50 19.57 -6.34
CA LEU A 148 -7.56 20.19 -7.13
C LEU A 148 -8.56 20.82 -6.17
N GLU A 149 -9.24 21.88 -6.64
CA GLU A 149 -10.40 22.48 -5.96
C GLU A 149 -11.62 22.33 -6.87
N VAL A 150 -12.72 21.84 -6.35
CA VAL A 150 -13.98 21.73 -7.09
C VAL A 150 -14.55 23.11 -7.38
N VAL A 151 -14.76 23.44 -8.66
CA VAL A 151 -15.30 24.72 -9.11
C VAL A 151 -16.79 24.60 -9.45
N GLU A 152 -17.18 23.51 -10.14
CA GLU A 152 -18.54 23.28 -10.59
C GLU A 152 -18.78 21.75 -10.72
N ILE A 153 -20.04 21.35 -10.57
CA ILE A 153 -20.46 19.97 -10.77
C ILE A 153 -21.64 19.99 -11.74
N SER A 154 -21.51 19.25 -12.84
CA SER A 154 -22.59 19.11 -13.82
C SER A 154 -22.62 17.70 -14.36
N ASP A 155 -23.79 17.07 -14.34
CA ASP A 155 -23.99 15.66 -14.69
C ASP A 155 -23.00 14.74 -13.94
N SER A 156 -22.24 13.95 -14.66
CA SER A 156 -21.21 13.05 -14.11
C SER A 156 -19.80 13.66 -14.09
N THR A 157 -19.68 14.98 -14.28
CA THR A 157 -18.39 15.69 -14.39
C THR A 157 -18.22 16.63 -13.21
N ILE A 158 -17.05 16.56 -12.58
CA ILE A 158 -16.58 17.48 -11.55
C ILE A 158 -15.52 18.36 -12.20
N PHE A 159 -15.86 19.63 -12.38
CA PHE A 159 -14.94 20.63 -12.92
C PHE A 159 -14.06 21.15 -11.79
N CYS A 160 -12.76 21.03 -11.97
CA CYS A 160 -11.80 21.44 -10.95
C CYS A 160 -10.83 22.47 -11.51
N ARG A 161 -10.26 23.25 -10.60
CA ARG A 161 -9.07 24.05 -10.81
C ARG A 161 -7.89 23.36 -10.13
N VAL A 162 -6.75 23.30 -10.81
CA VAL A 162 -5.51 22.79 -10.24
C VAL A 162 -4.94 23.83 -9.27
N VAL A 163 -4.86 23.49 -7.98
CA VAL A 163 -4.23 24.33 -6.94
C VAL A 163 -2.73 24.04 -6.89
N HIS A 164 -2.36 22.78 -6.74
CA HIS A 164 -0.99 22.31 -6.83
C HIS A 164 -0.87 21.29 -7.96
N GLY A 165 -0.06 21.63 -8.95
CA GLY A 165 0.20 20.81 -10.12
C GLY A 165 1.27 19.74 -9.90
N GLY A 166 1.49 18.92 -10.94
CA GLY A 166 2.48 17.85 -10.92
C GLY A 166 2.27 16.83 -12.05
N ILE A 167 3.02 15.76 -11.99
CA ILE A 167 2.93 14.67 -12.97
C ILE A 167 1.90 13.62 -12.53
N LEU A 168 0.77 13.59 -13.19
CA LEU A 168 -0.29 12.61 -12.93
C LEU A 168 -0.13 11.38 -13.83
N ARG A 169 -0.10 10.20 -13.21
CA ARG A 169 -0.14 8.89 -13.88
C ARG A 169 -1.49 8.22 -13.66
N ALA A 170 -1.76 7.17 -14.43
CA ALA A 170 -2.95 6.34 -14.25
C ALA A 170 -2.99 5.63 -12.87
N ASN A 171 -4.19 5.29 -12.41
CA ASN A 171 -4.45 4.50 -11.19
C ASN A 171 -3.93 5.11 -9.88
N LYS A 172 -3.85 6.43 -9.79
CA LYS A 172 -3.41 7.15 -8.59
C LYS A 172 -4.54 7.34 -7.59
N GLY A 173 -4.19 7.35 -6.30
CA GLY A 173 -5.14 7.58 -5.21
C GLY A 173 -5.83 8.94 -5.35
N VAL A 174 -7.11 8.97 -5.01
CA VAL A 174 -7.95 10.17 -4.91
C VAL A 174 -8.45 10.27 -3.49
N ASN A 175 -8.05 11.30 -2.76
CA ASN A 175 -8.42 11.53 -1.38
C ASN A 175 -9.26 12.81 -1.25
N LEU A 176 -10.30 12.75 -0.44
CA LEU A 176 -11.23 13.84 -0.17
C LEU A 176 -11.25 14.09 1.34
N PRO A 177 -10.32 14.90 1.87
CA PRO A 177 -10.14 15.07 3.30
C PRO A 177 -11.38 15.66 4.01
N ASP A 178 -12.11 16.52 3.31
CA ASP A 178 -13.25 17.26 3.87
C ASP A 178 -14.61 16.73 3.41
N THR A 179 -14.67 15.55 2.76
CA THR A 179 -15.90 14.96 2.25
C THR A 179 -16.22 13.65 2.95
N GLN A 180 -17.42 13.55 3.51
CA GLN A 180 -17.91 12.29 4.06
C GLN A 180 -18.54 11.46 2.93
N LEU A 181 -17.86 10.39 2.54
CA LEU A 181 -18.32 9.47 1.51
C LEU A 181 -19.31 8.44 2.07
N SER A 182 -20.34 8.13 1.29
CA SER A 182 -21.36 7.13 1.63
C SER A 182 -20.93 5.69 1.29
N MET A 183 -19.67 5.50 0.88
CA MET A 183 -19.11 4.18 0.57
C MET A 183 -19.13 3.28 1.80
N SER A 184 -19.77 2.12 1.69
CA SER A 184 -19.75 1.10 2.75
C SER A 184 -18.37 0.43 2.78
N ALA A 185 -17.72 0.45 3.93
CA ALA A 185 -16.63 -0.48 4.19
C ALA A 185 -17.20 -1.91 4.18
N VAL A 186 -16.62 -2.80 3.39
CA VAL A 186 -17.02 -4.20 3.27
C VAL A 186 -17.02 -4.89 4.61
#